data_04b96b19ede5448e0327e1dc6cfd2907
#
_entry.id   04b96b19ede5448e0327e1dc6cfd2907
#
_cell.length_a   1.000
_cell.length_b   1.000
_cell.length_c   1.000
_cell.angle_alpha   90.00
_cell.angle_beta   90.00
_cell.angle_gamma   90.00
#
_symmetry.space_group_name_H-M   'P 1'
#
loop_
_entity.id
_entity.type
_entity.pdbx_description
1 polymer ?
#
loop_
_entity_poly.entity_id
_entity_poly.type
_entity_poly.pdbx_seq_one_letter_code
_entity_poly.pdbx_strand_id
1 'polypeptide(L)'
;WPPRGRSRVRSKPKSLMMSRICLLSSAYLAPVQYYTKLYAYAEAYVEAYEHYVKQTYRNRCLIASPSGVQALTIPVVKPAADKCPMKDIRISDHGNWRHLHWNALETAYRNSPFFEYYADDFLPFYTQKWDFLFDFNEAIRAKVCELIDLHPKVAQTASYGFMDFGGR
;
A
#
# COMPACT_ATOMS: atom_id res chain seq x y z
N TRP A 1 47.86 -0.35 5.21
CA TRP A 1 46.46 -0.73 4.95
C TRP A 1 45.80 0.36 4.09
N PRO A 2 45.46 0.15 2.79
CA PRO A 2 44.80 1.19 1.98
C PRO A 2 43.33 1.29 2.32
N PRO A 3 42.70 2.49 2.21
CA PRO A 3 41.30 2.67 2.49
C PRO A 3 40.44 1.98 1.45
N ARG A 4 39.44 1.22 1.91
CA ARG A 4 38.46 0.55 1.05
C ARG A 4 37.64 1.59 0.26
N GLY A 5 37.71 1.48 -1.05
CA GLY A 5 36.96 2.34 -1.96
C GLY A 5 35.47 2.20 -1.73
N ARG A 6 34.79 3.34 -1.68
CA ARG A 6 33.32 3.43 -1.68
C ARG A 6 32.78 2.74 -2.93
N SER A 7 32.02 1.68 -2.75
CA SER A 7 31.27 1.06 -3.83
C SER A 7 30.27 2.10 -4.38
N ARG A 8 30.55 2.62 -5.56
CA ARG A 8 29.56 3.39 -6.32
C ARG A 8 28.40 2.47 -6.61
N VAL A 9 27.27 2.73 -5.98
CA VAL A 9 25.97 2.21 -6.43
C VAL A 9 25.84 2.65 -7.89
N ARG A 10 25.93 1.70 -8.80
CA ARG A 10 25.71 1.95 -10.23
C ARG A 10 24.26 2.37 -10.39
N SER A 11 24.03 3.65 -10.60
CA SER A 11 22.77 4.16 -11.13
C SER A 11 22.52 3.43 -12.46
N LYS A 12 21.42 2.71 -12.57
CA LYS A 12 21.00 2.08 -13.84
C LYS A 12 20.95 3.15 -14.94
N PRO A 13 21.45 2.87 -16.15
CA PRO A 13 21.42 3.83 -17.24
C PRO A 13 19.98 4.22 -17.54
N LYS A 14 19.71 5.51 -17.58
CA LYS A 14 18.38 6.12 -17.90
C LYS A 14 17.78 5.66 -19.24
N SER A 15 18.58 5.05 -20.11
CA SER A 15 18.14 4.61 -21.45
C SER A 15 17.31 3.32 -21.48
N LEU A 16 17.21 2.56 -20.36
CA LEU A 16 16.37 1.36 -20.28
C LEU A 16 14.99 1.63 -19.62
N MET A 17 14.73 2.82 -19.17
CA MET A 17 13.42 3.27 -18.71
C MET A 17 12.56 3.72 -19.91
N MET A 18 12.36 2.83 -20.88
CA MET A 18 11.24 3.00 -21.80
C MET A 18 9.97 3.12 -20.94
N SER A 19 9.14 4.10 -21.22
CA SER A 19 7.90 4.50 -20.56
C SER A 19 6.95 3.32 -20.27
N ARG A 20 7.34 2.49 -19.29
CA ARG A 20 6.51 1.41 -18.83
C ARG A 20 5.63 1.95 -17.73
N ILE A 21 4.34 1.92 -17.99
CA ILE A 21 3.29 2.26 -17.03
C ILE A 21 2.81 0.95 -16.40
N CYS A 22 2.57 0.93 -15.10
CA CYS A 22 1.87 -0.16 -14.46
C CYS A 22 0.54 0.30 -13.87
N LEU A 23 -0.45 -0.58 -13.95
CA LEU A 23 -1.74 -0.41 -13.31
C LEU A 23 -1.80 -1.33 -12.09
N LEU A 24 -2.14 -0.78 -10.94
CA LEU A 24 -2.17 -1.48 -9.66
C LEU A 24 -3.53 -1.31 -9.00
N SER A 25 -4.00 -2.35 -8.34
CA SER A 25 -5.15 -2.25 -7.44
C SER A 25 -4.77 -1.54 -6.16
N SER A 26 -5.72 -0.85 -5.52
CA SER A 26 -5.54 -0.36 -4.16
C SER A 26 -5.36 -1.53 -3.19
N ALA A 27 -4.41 -1.43 -2.26
CA ALA A 27 -4.12 -2.50 -1.32
C ALA A 27 -3.81 -1.96 0.08
N TYR A 28 -4.33 -2.65 1.09
CA TYR A 28 -4.03 -2.38 2.50
C TYR A 28 -2.74 -3.09 2.88
N LEU A 29 -1.73 -2.35 3.34
CA LEU A 29 -0.40 -2.87 3.67
C LEU A 29 0.07 -3.88 2.62
N ALA A 30 0.23 -3.39 1.39
CA ALA A 30 0.51 -4.20 0.23
C ALA A 30 1.76 -5.09 0.40
N PRO A 31 1.80 -6.26 -0.26
CA PRO A 31 2.97 -7.13 -0.23
C PRO A 31 4.18 -6.48 -0.92
N VAL A 32 5.38 -6.99 -0.64
CA VAL A 32 6.64 -6.47 -1.17
C VAL A 32 6.64 -6.36 -2.70
N GLN A 33 5.99 -7.29 -3.40
CA GLN A 33 5.88 -7.29 -4.86
C GLN A 33 5.21 -6.01 -5.41
N TYR A 34 4.31 -5.42 -4.66
CA TYR A 34 3.67 -4.15 -5.02
C TYR A 34 4.70 -3.02 -5.10
N TYR A 35 5.56 -2.92 -4.11
CA TYR A 35 6.63 -1.91 -4.05
C TYR A 35 7.75 -2.17 -5.05
N THR A 36 8.03 -3.42 -5.39
CA THR A 36 8.99 -3.74 -6.46
C THR A 36 8.49 -3.26 -7.82
N LYS A 37 7.19 -3.29 -8.08
CA LYS A 37 6.59 -2.71 -9.27
C LYS A 37 6.70 -1.18 -9.26
N LEU A 38 6.37 -0.53 -8.14
CA LEU A 38 6.54 0.91 -8.00
C LEU A 38 7.99 1.36 -8.24
N TYR A 39 8.96 0.54 -7.88
CA TYR A 39 10.37 0.80 -8.15
C TYR A 39 10.76 0.57 -9.61
N ALA A 40 10.21 -0.44 -10.25
CA ALA A 40 10.63 -0.89 -11.58
C ALA A 40 10.03 -0.09 -12.73
N TYR A 41 8.83 0.50 -12.54
CA TYR A 41 8.10 1.22 -13.57
C TYR A 41 8.32 2.73 -13.45
N ALA A 42 8.27 3.43 -14.58
CA ALA A 42 8.44 4.88 -14.62
C ALA A 42 7.24 5.61 -14.01
N GLU A 43 6.05 5.09 -14.23
CA GLU A 43 4.79 5.62 -13.72
C GLU A 43 3.89 4.46 -13.27
N ALA A 44 3.14 4.68 -12.21
CA ALA A 44 2.14 3.76 -11.69
C ALA A 44 0.79 4.46 -11.57
N TYR A 45 -0.27 3.75 -11.95
CA TYR A 45 -1.64 4.19 -11.71
C TYR A 45 -2.32 3.23 -10.76
N VAL A 46 -2.95 3.77 -9.72
CA VAL A 46 -3.77 2.99 -8.80
C VAL A 46 -5.23 3.10 -9.24
N GLU A 47 -5.86 1.94 -9.45
CA GLU A 47 -7.22 1.85 -9.95
C GLU A 47 -8.23 2.26 -8.87
N ALA A 48 -8.85 3.43 -9.03
CA ALA A 48 -9.85 3.98 -8.12
C ALA A 48 -11.27 3.54 -8.46
N TYR A 49 -11.53 3.15 -9.70
CA TYR A 49 -12.85 2.81 -10.23
C TYR A 49 -13.10 1.32 -10.37
N GLU A 50 -12.11 0.46 -10.03
CA GLU A 50 -12.36 -0.98 -9.97
C GLU A 50 -13.44 -1.30 -8.94
N HIS A 51 -14.18 -2.37 -9.20
CA HIS A 51 -15.21 -2.81 -8.25
C HIS A 51 -14.56 -3.41 -7.01
N TYR A 52 -15.06 -3.01 -5.85
CA TYR A 52 -14.62 -3.57 -4.59
C TYR A 52 -15.00 -5.06 -4.49
N VAL A 53 -14.03 -5.88 -4.13
CA VAL A 53 -14.23 -7.31 -3.87
C VAL A 53 -13.85 -7.60 -2.42
N LYS A 54 -14.75 -8.24 -1.69
CA LYS A 54 -14.54 -8.62 -0.28
C LYS A 54 -13.40 -9.62 -0.14
N GLN A 55 -12.73 -9.58 1.02
CA GLN A 55 -11.68 -10.55 1.40
C GLN A 55 -10.51 -10.61 0.41
N THR A 56 -10.19 -9.49 -0.19
CA THR A 56 -9.03 -9.30 -1.05
C THR A 56 -8.01 -8.39 -0.37
N TYR A 57 -6.83 -8.24 -0.95
CA TYR A 57 -5.80 -7.32 -0.44
C TYR A 57 -6.24 -5.85 -0.41
N ARG A 58 -7.40 -5.50 -0.97
CA ARG A 58 -7.97 -4.14 -0.92
C ARG A 58 -8.26 -3.69 0.51
N ASN A 59 -8.78 -4.58 1.35
CA ASN A 59 -9.10 -4.30 2.76
C ASN A 59 -8.48 -5.29 3.74
N ARG A 60 -7.61 -6.19 3.29
CA ARG A 60 -7.04 -7.26 4.10
C ARG A 60 -5.56 -7.42 3.82
N CYS A 61 -4.78 -7.53 4.89
CA CYS A 61 -3.39 -7.92 4.81
C CYS A 61 -3.10 -9.14 5.70
N LEU A 62 -1.97 -9.78 5.44
CA LEU A 62 -1.46 -10.88 6.24
C LEU A 62 -0.17 -10.44 6.93
N ILE A 63 -0.09 -10.64 8.23
CA ILE A 63 1.11 -10.39 9.01
C ILE A 63 1.63 -11.69 9.63
N ALA A 64 2.93 -11.75 9.85
CA ALA A 64 3.53 -12.81 10.64
C ALA A 64 3.35 -12.48 12.13
N SER A 65 2.75 -13.38 12.88
CA SER A 65 2.59 -13.28 14.32
C SER A 65 3.31 -14.43 15.02
N PRO A 66 3.55 -14.36 16.36
CA PRO A 66 4.16 -15.46 17.10
C PRO A 66 3.40 -16.79 16.99
N SER A 67 2.10 -16.74 16.74
CA SER A 67 1.23 -17.91 16.58
C SER A 67 1.01 -18.35 15.14
N GLY A 68 1.69 -17.73 14.17
CA GLY A 68 1.55 -18.02 12.74
C GLY A 68 1.07 -16.82 11.95
N VAL A 69 0.50 -17.06 10.78
CA VAL A 69 -0.02 -16.00 9.90
C VAL A 69 -1.35 -15.49 10.44
N GLN A 70 -1.44 -14.17 10.62
CA GLN A 70 -2.65 -13.48 11.06
C GLN A 70 -3.16 -12.56 9.95
N ALA A 71 -4.47 -12.63 9.70
CA ALA A 71 -5.14 -11.71 8.78
C ALA A 71 -5.69 -10.49 9.53
N LEU A 72 -5.41 -9.30 9.01
CA LEU A 72 -5.98 -8.04 9.47
C LEU A 72 -6.93 -7.52 8.39
N THR A 73 -8.22 -7.43 8.72
CA THR A 73 -9.27 -7.00 7.79
C THR A 73 -9.89 -5.70 8.27
N ILE A 74 -9.87 -4.68 7.42
CA ILE A 74 -10.56 -3.42 7.68
C ILE A 74 -12.04 -3.63 7.38
N PRO A 75 -12.94 -3.39 8.36
CA PRO A 75 -14.37 -3.47 8.14
C PRO A 75 -14.82 -2.31 7.24
N VAL A 76 -15.71 -2.61 6.31
CA VAL A 76 -16.29 -1.63 5.40
C VAL A 76 -17.80 -1.55 5.57
N VAL A 77 -18.35 -0.36 5.33
CA VAL A 77 -19.80 -0.18 5.27
C VAL A 77 -20.31 -0.92 4.04
N LYS A 78 -21.38 -1.73 4.21
CA LYS A 78 -21.98 -2.44 3.07
C LYS A 78 -22.43 -1.44 2.01
N PRO A 79 -21.91 -1.49 0.79
CA PRO A 79 -22.33 -0.59 -0.27
C PRO A 79 -23.80 -0.84 -0.65
N ALA A 80 -24.51 0.21 -1.06
CA ALA A 80 -25.88 0.13 -1.50
C ALA A 80 -26.05 -0.67 -2.81
N ALA A 81 -25.02 -0.70 -3.65
CA ALA A 81 -24.98 -1.42 -4.93
C ALA A 81 -23.96 -2.55 -4.87
N ASP A 82 -24.24 -3.66 -5.56
CA ASP A 82 -23.34 -4.81 -5.63
C ASP A 82 -22.01 -4.48 -6.32
N LYS A 83 -22.00 -3.49 -7.20
CA LYS A 83 -20.84 -3.01 -7.92
C LYS A 83 -20.49 -1.58 -7.47
N CYS A 84 -19.81 -1.47 -6.35
CA CYS A 84 -19.35 -0.18 -5.84
C CYS A 84 -17.89 0.06 -6.23
N PRO A 85 -17.53 1.22 -6.81
CA PRO A 85 -16.15 1.57 -7.09
C PRO A 85 -15.32 1.62 -5.81
N MET A 86 -14.05 1.22 -5.90
CA MET A 86 -13.15 1.21 -4.76
C MET A 86 -13.04 2.57 -4.07
N LYS A 87 -13.07 3.67 -4.83
CA LYS A 87 -13.00 5.04 -4.32
C LYS A 87 -14.17 5.43 -3.40
N ASP A 88 -15.33 4.77 -3.54
CA ASP A 88 -16.57 5.08 -2.80
C ASP A 88 -16.79 4.15 -1.60
N ILE A 89 -15.91 3.19 -1.37
CA ILE A 89 -15.99 2.29 -0.22
C ILE A 89 -15.64 3.04 1.06
N ARG A 90 -16.59 3.05 2.01
CA ARG A 90 -16.40 3.67 3.32
C ARG A 90 -15.93 2.67 4.35
N ILE A 91 -15.02 3.12 5.22
CA ILE A 91 -14.57 2.36 6.37
C ILE A 91 -15.66 2.39 7.44
N SER A 92 -15.94 1.22 8.03
CA SER A 92 -16.82 1.10 9.18
C SER A 92 -16.04 1.25 10.49
N ASP A 93 -16.59 1.93 11.46
CA ASP A 93 -16.01 2.03 12.82
C ASP A 93 -16.39 0.83 13.70
N HIS A 94 -17.02 -0.19 13.15
CA HIS A 94 -17.45 -1.38 13.89
C HIS A 94 -16.26 -2.17 14.45
N GLY A 95 -16.39 -2.62 15.69
CA GLY A 95 -15.46 -3.59 16.29
C GLY A 95 -14.10 -3.02 16.71
N ASN A 96 -13.95 -1.71 16.84
CA ASN A 96 -12.69 -1.07 17.27
C ASN A 96 -11.45 -1.60 16.51
N TRP A 97 -11.61 -1.82 15.21
CA TRP A 97 -10.61 -2.47 14.37
C TRP A 97 -9.25 -1.77 14.38
N ARG A 98 -9.22 -0.43 14.52
CA ARG A 98 -7.97 0.34 14.53
C ARG A 98 -7.08 -0.10 15.70
N HIS A 99 -7.66 -0.18 16.89
CA HIS A 99 -6.94 -0.61 18.07
C HIS A 99 -6.48 -2.08 17.97
N LEU A 100 -7.34 -2.95 17.43
CA LEU A 100 -7.00 -4.36 17.24
C LEU A 100 -5.86 -4.55 16.23
N HIS A 101 -5.88 -3.81 15.12
CA HIS A 101 -4.81 -3.86 14.12
C HIS A 101 -3.51 -3.31 14.68
N TRP A 102 -3.55 -2.18 15.40
CA TRP A 102 -2.36 -1.61 15.99
C TRP A 102 -1.72 -2.56 17.01
N ASN A 103 -2.50 -3.14 17.90
CA ASN A 103 -2.02 -4.11 18.86
C ASN A 103 -1.43 -5.35 18.19
N ALA A 104 -2.03 -5.82 17.11
CA ALA A 104 -1.51 -6.97 16.35
C ALA A 104 -0.16 -6.64 15.71
N LEU A 105 -0.02 -5.47 15.10
CA LEU A 105 1.23 -5.00 14.51
C LEU A 105 2.32 -4.81 15.58
N GLU A 106 1.98 -4.17 16.69
CA GLU A 106 2.90 -3.97 17.80
C GLU A 106 3.37 -5.31 18.38
N THR A 107 2.45 -6.24 18.63
CA THR A 107 2.79 -7.57 19.14
C THR A 107 3.67 -8.36 18.19
N ALA A 108 3.39 -8.29 16.89
CA ALA A 108 4.14 -9.01 15.87
C ALA A 108 5.57 -8.46 15.68
N TYR A 109 5.76 -7.15 15.78
CA TYR A 109 7.00 -6.48 15.35
C TYR A 109 7.75 -5.74 16.44
N ARG A 110 7.25 -5.68 17.69
CA ARG A 110 7.91 -4.99 18.82
C ARG A 110 9.37 -5.36 19.00
N ASN A 111 9.71 -6.63 18.79
CA ASN A 111 11.07 -7.14 18.94
C ASN A 111 11.90 -7.04 17.65
N SER A 112 11.34 -6.49 16.57
CA SER A 112 12.08 -6.26 15.34
C SER A 112 13.00 -5.04 15.50
N PRO A 113 14.21 -5.09 14.93
CA PRO A 113 15.07 -3.91 14.88
C PRO A 113 14.33 -2.73 14.25
N PHE A 114 14.47 -1.55 14.84
CA PHE A 114 13.88 -0.30 14.36
C PHE A 114 12.35 -0.19 14.42
N PHE A 115 11.62 -1.14 15.00
CA PHE A 115 10.16 -1.01 15.13
C PHE A 115 9.78 0.27 15.88
N GLU A 116 10.42 0.57 17.00
CA GLU A 116 10.17 1.80 17.77
C GLU A 116 10.37 3.06 16.93
N TYR A 117 11.33 3.02 16.01
CA TYR A 117 11.62 4.13 15.12
C TYR A 117 10.49 4.40 14.11
N TYR A 118 9.85 3.35 13.60
CA TYR A 118 8.76 3.46 12.61
C TYR A 118 7.36 3.52 13.24
N ALA A 119 7.20 3.10 14.50
CA ALA A 119 5.91 3.03 15.16
C ALA A 119 5.20 4.40 15.17
N ASP A 120 5.92 5.47 15.42
CA ASP A 120 5.37 6.82 15.48
C ASP A 120 4.88 7.31 14.11
N ASP A 121 5.43 6.81 13.01
CA ASP A 121 4.98 7.14 11.66
C ASP A 121 3.67 6.45 11.29
N PHE A 122 3.42 5.25 11.82
CA PHE A 122 2.22 4.47 11.53
C PHE A 122 1.07 4.69 12.52
N LEU A 123 1.37 5.03 13.76
CA LEU A 123 0.36 5.22 14.81
C LEU A 123 -0.77 6.19 14.41
N PRO A 124 -0.52 7.32 13.74
CA PRO A 124 -1.59 8.24 13.33
C PRO A 124 -2.65 7.59 12.43
N PHE A 125 -2.30 6.61 11.60
CA PHE A 125 -3.25 5.90 10.74
C PHE A 125 -4.28 5.10 11.53
N TYR A 126 -3.93 4.66 12.74
CA TYR A 126 -4.78 3.85 13.61
C TYR A 126 -5.42 4.65 14.75
N THR A 127 -5.04 5.90 14.94
CA THR A 127 -5.63 6.79 15.94
C THR A 127 -6.60 7.79 15.33
N GLN A 128 -6.42 8.13 14.05
CA GLN A 128 -7.29 9.05 13.33
C GLN A 128 -8.43 8.30 12.64
N LYS A 129 -9.55 8.99 12.45
CA LYS A 129 -10.68 8.48 11.69
C LYS A 129 -10.46 8.68 10.20
N TRP A 130 -10.69 7.63 9.43
CA TRP A 130 -10.67 7.64 7.97
C TRP A 130 -12.04 7.26 7.43
N ASP A 131 -12.55 8.04 6.48
CA ASP A 131 -13.87 7.81 5.90
C ASP A 131 -13.83 6.82 4.73
N PHE A 132 -12.82 6.94 3.86
CA PHE A 132 -12.70 6.13 2.66
C PHE A 132 -11.52 5.18 2.70
N LEU A 133 -11.77 3.92 2.32
CA LEU A 133 -10.74 2.88 2.29
C LEU A 133 -9.64 3.19 1.28
N PHE A 134 -10.01 3.73 0.12
CA PHE A 134 -9.04 4.09 -0.92
C PHE A 134 -8.04 5.14 -0.41
N ASP A 135 -8.52 6.20 0.23
CA ASP A 135 -7.68 7.27 0.77
C ASP A 135 -6.75 6.76 1.87
N PHE A 136 -7.26 5.89 2.73
CA PHE A 136 -6.48 5.24 3.78
C PHE A 136 -5.35 4.38 3.21
N ASN A 137 -5.64 3.53 2.23
CA ASN A 137 -4.64 2.68 1.58
C ASN A 137 -3.57 3.51 0.87
N GLU A 138 -3.96 4.57 0.17
CA GLU A 138 -3.02 5.45 -0.54
C GLU A 138 -2.13 6.22 0.43
N ALA A 139 -2.68 6.69 1.55
CA ALA A 139 -1.90 7.38 2.58
C ALA A 139 -0.85 6.45 3.23
N ILE A 140 -1.21 5.21 3.54
CA ILE A 140 -0.26 4.21 4.06
C ILE A 140 0.79 3.86 3.01
N ARG A 141 0.40 3.65 1.76
CA ARG A 141 1.35 3.39 0.67
C ARG A 141 2.38 4.52 0.54
N ALA A 142 1.90 5.78 0.54
CA ALA A 142 2.78 6.94 0.47
C ALA A 142 3.76 6.98 1.65
N LYS A 143 3.29 6.68 2.86
CA LYS A 143 4.15 6.63 4.05
C LYS A 143 5.19 5.52 3.96
N VAL A 144 4.82 4.33 3.54
CA VAL A 144 5.77 3.22 3.34
C VAL A 144 6.82 3.61 2.29
N CYS A 145 6.42 4.20 1.17
CA CYS A 145 7.36 4.69 0.14
C CYS A 145 8.33 5.71 0.71
N GLU A 146 7.85 6.66 1.52
CA GLU A 146 8.69 7.65 2.19
C GLU A 146 9.74 6.98 3.09
N LEU A 147 9.33 6.02 3.92
CA LEU A 147 10.21 5.35 4.89
C LEU A 147 11.27 4.44 4.23
N ILE A 148 10.99 3.90 3.05
CA ILE A 148 11.96 3.08 2.29
C ILE A 148 12.72 3.88 1.23
N ASP A 149 12.60 5.23 1.25
CA ASP A 149 13.24 6.14 0.29
C ASP A 149 12.91 5.81 -1.17
N LEU A 150 11.65 5.48 -1.41
CA LEU A 150 11.10 5.20 -2.73
C LEU A 150 10.20 6.34 -3.17
N HIS A 151 10.52 6.99 -4.30
CA HIS A 151 9.79 8.14 -4.81
C HIS A 151 9.13 7.82 -6.18
N PRO A 152 8.10 6.95 -6.21
CA PRO A 152 7.43 6.60 -7.45
C PRO A 152 6.52 7.73 -7.92
N LYS A 153 6.35 7.86 -9.24
CA LYS A 153 5.29 8.66 -9.82
C LYS A 153 4.00 7.85 -9.76
N VAL A 154 3.11 8.21 -8.86
CA VAL A 154 1.82 7.52 -8.68
C VAL A 154 0.69 8.50 -8.93
N ALA A 155 -0.27 8.09 -9.74
CA ALA A 155 -1.52 8.78 -10.00
C ALA A 155 -2.70 7.82 -9.81
N GLN A 156 -3.90 8.37 -9.71
CA GLN A 156 -5.14 7.60 -9.67
C GLN A 156 -5.75 7.56 -11.06
N THR A 157 -6.42 6.47 -11.40
CA THR A 157 -7.19 6.41 -12.64
C THR A 157 -8.39 7.35 -12.56
N ALA A 158 -8.73 7.97 -13.69
CA ALA A 158 -9.88 8.88 -13.77
C ALA A 158 -11.20 8.17 -14.13
N SER A 159 -11.12 6.93 -14.63
CA SER A 159 -12.26 6.08 -14.98
C SER A 159 -11.88 4.62 -15.00
N TYR A 160 -12.86 3.73 -14.97
CA TYR A 160 -12.62 2.29 -15.10
C TYR A 160 -12.09 1.97 -16.51
N GLY A 161 -11.02 1.19 -16.56
CA GLY A 161 -10.42 0.77 -17.82
C GLY A 161 -9.71 1.90 -18.59
N PHE A 162 -9.24 2.94 -17.94
CA PHE A 162 -8.62 4.14 -18.54
C PHE A 162 -7.43 3.86 -19.47
N MET A 163 -6.88 2.68 -19.45
CA MET A 163 -5.81 2.30 -20.36
C MET A 163 -6.38 1.70 -21.65
N ASP A 164 -6.92 2.54 -22.50
CA ASP A 164 -6.94 2.24 -23.94
C ASP A 164 -5.49 2.34 -24.42
N PHE A 165 -4.76 1.26 -24.31
CA PHE A 165 -3.49 1.13 -25.01
C PHE A 165 -3.82 1.11 -26.49
N GLY A 166 -3.82 2.29 -27.10
CA GLY A 166 -3.96 2.42 -28.55
C GLY A 166 -3.06 1.41 -29.24
N GLY A 167 -3.59 0.21 -29.45
CA GLY A 167 -2.99 -0.83 -30.25
C GLY A 167 -3.01 -0.39 -31.69
N ARG A 168 -1.86 -0.06 -32.22
CA ARG A 168 -1.51 -0.26 -33.63
C ARG A 168 -0.13 -0.86 -33.69
#